data_6579b591bdeaa5e7362de09bac4ff805
#
_entry.id   6579b591bdeaa5e7362de09bac4ff805
#
_cell.length_a   1.000
_cell.length_b   1.000
_cell.length_c   1.000
_cell.angle_alpha   90.00
_cell.angle_beta   90.00
_cell.angle_gamma   90.00
#
_symmetry.space_group_name_H-M   'P 1'
#
loop_
_entity.id
_entity.type
_entity.pdbx_description
1 polymer ?
#
loop_
_entity_poly.entity_id
_entity_poly.type
_entity_poly.pdbx_seq_one_letter_code
_entity_poly.pdbx_strand_id
1 'polypeptide(L)'
;MKKIYLLATLLCCFMTSIIAQNAKPFVIPELKEWKGSNGEFVLNEQTRIVYPKNQPELQRIAQMVADDCKEMFNYTPAIAEGKGQKGDIILALKKDKKLGKEGYAIKITDRINLSAPEAVGVYWGTRTLLQMAEQ
;
A
#
# COMPACT_ATOMS: atom_id res chain seq x y z
N MET A 1 22.87 -13.42 -55.32
CA MET A 1 22.63 -12.23 -54.51
C MET A 1 21.24 -12.18 -53.88
N LYS A 2 20.66 -13.28 -53.45
CA LYS A 2 19.32 -13.31 -52.85
C LYS A 2 19.28 -13.89 -51.41
N LYS A 3 20.42 -14.04 -50.75
CA LYS A 3 20.52 -14.66 -49.41
C LYS A 3 20.87 -13.71 -48.25
N ILE A 4 21.07 -12.42 -48.53
CA ILE A 4 21.50 -11.43 -47.49
C ILE A 4 20.33 -10.72 -46.84
N TYR A 5 19.12 -10.73 -47.42
CA TYR A 5 17.98 -10.02 -46.86
C TYR A 5 17.18 -10.81 -45.81
N LEU A 6 17.47 -12.09 -45.60
CA LEU A 6 16.74 -12.92 -44.65
C LEU A 6 17.33 -12.87 -43.21
N LEU A 7 18.55 -12.31 -43.05
CA LEU A 7 19.21 -12.24 -41.74
C LEU A 7 18.96 -10.91 -41.00
N ALA A 8 18.46 -9.89 -41.70
CA ALA A 8 18.20 -8.58 -41.12
C ALA A 8 16.82 -8.45 -40.46
N THR A 9 15.88 -9.36 -40.78
CA THR A 9 14.51 -9.31 -40.24
C THR A 9 14.30 -10.07 -38.94
N LEU A 10 15.29 -10.82 -38.45
CA LEU A 10 15.17 -11.62 -37.23
C LEU A 10 15.75 -10.94 -35.98
N LEU A 11 16.31 -9.72 -36.11
CA LEU A 11 16.95 -9.01 -34.99
C LEU A 11 16.05 -7.94 -34.34
N CYS A 12 14.78 -7.86 -34.73
CA CYS A 12 13.91 -6.74 -34.32
C CYS A 12 12.80 -7.11 -33.31
N CYS A 13 12.78 -8.30 -32.71
CA CYS A 13 11.66 -8.73 -31.84
C CYS A 13 12.02 -9.07 -30.40
N PHE A 14 13.16 -8.64 -29.88
CA PHE A 14 13.40 -8.69 -28.44
C PHE A 14 13.37 -7.28 -27.83
N MET A 15 12.25 -6.59 -28.00
CA MET A 15 11.88 -5.55 -27.02
C MET A 15 11.37 -6.26 -25.76
N THR A 16 12.27 -6.68 -24.92
CA THR A 16 11.93 -7.01 -23.53
C THR A 16 11.37 -5.76 -22.91
N SER A 17 10.05 -5.74 -22.71
CA SER A 17 9.39 -4.72 -21.90
C SER A 17 10.01 -4.81 -20.50
N ILE A 18 10.95 -3.92 -20.19
CA ILE A 18 11.43 -3.72 -18.83
C ILE A 18 10.24 -3.10 -18.10
N ILE A 19 9.46 -3.93 -17.41
CA ILE A 19 8.42 -3.45 -16.52
C ILE A 19 9.14 -2.83 -15.33
N ALA A 20 9.18 -1.50 -15.29
CA ALA A 20 9.77 -0.78 -14.17
C ALA A 20 8.97 -1.08 -12.91
N GLN A 21 9.63 -1.58 -11.87
CA GLN A 21 9.04 -1.74 -10.56
C GLN A 21 9.00 -0.40 -9.83
N ASN A 22 7.98 -0.20 -8.98
CA ASN A 22 7.86 0.98 -8.16
C ASN A 22 9.09 1.15 -7.25
N ALA A 23 9.66 2.34 -7.25
CA ALA A 23 10.80 2.69 -6.40
C ALA A 23 10.39 2.70 -4.92
N LYS A 24 11.39 2.51 -4.03
CA LYS A 24 11.17 2.65 -2.59
C LYS A 24 10.74 4.09 -2.27
N PRO A 25 9.61 4.29 -1.60
CA PRO A 25 9.17 5.63 -1.22
C PRO A 25 10.11 6.24 -0.17
N PHE A 26 10.21 7.55 -0.17
CA PHE A 26 10.92 8.27 0.87
C PHE A 26 9.98 8.52 2.06
N VAL A 27 10.24 7.86 3.18
CA VAL A 27 9.46 8.02 4.43
C VAL A 27 10.38 8.09 5.64
N ILE A 28 9.93 8.73 6.70
CA ILE A 28 10.68 8.88 7.96
C ILE A 28 9.84 8.27 9.11
N PRO A 29 10.39 7.29 9.82
CA PRO A 29 11.67 6.59 9.61
C PRO A 29 11.68 5.76 8.34
N GLU A 30 12.86 5.50 7.80
CA GLU A 30 13.05 4.72 6.57
C GLU A 30 12.50 3.29 6.72
N LEU A 31 11.89 2.77 5.65
CA LEU A 31 11.40 1.40 5.60
C LEU A 31 12.58 0.41 5.71
N LYS A 32 12.46 -0.56 6.62
CA LYS A 32 13.45 -1.64 6.78
C LYS A 32 13.49 -2.56 5.57
N GLU A 33 12.32 -2.86 5.00
CA GLU A 33 12.18 -3.72 3.84
C GLU A 33 11.25 -3.07 2.82
N TRP A 34 11.58 -3.19 1.55
CA TRP A 34 10.77 -2.76 0.42
C TRP A 34 10.83 -3.75 -0.72
N LYS A 35 9.68 -4.05 -1.26
CA LYS A 35 9.56 -4.81 -2.51
C LYS A 35 8.62 -4.08 -3.45
N GLY A 36 9.18 -3.42 -4.45
CA GLY A 36 8.40 -2.77 -5.51
C GLY A 36 7.62 -3.78 -6.35
N SER A 37 6.51 -3.33 -6.90
CA SER A 37 5.68 -4.05 -7.86
C SER A 37 5.23 -3.07 -8.93
N ASN A 38 4.26 -3.43 -9.76
CA ASN A 38 3.73 -2.58 -10.81
C ASN A 38 2.35 -2.04 -10.40
N GLY A 39 2.01 -0.86 -10.92
CA GLY A 39 0.71 -0.22 -10.68
C GLY A 39 0.71 0.67 -9.45
N GLU A 40 -0.46 1.21 -9.16
CA GLU A 40 -0.70 2.16 -8.08
C GLU A 40 -2.04 1.89 -7.40
N PHE A 41 -2.18 2.34 -6.18
CA PHE A 41 -3.45 2.44 -5.47
C PHE A 41 -3.81 3.92 -5.36
N VAL A 42 -4.99 4.29 -5.84
CA VAL A 42 -5.46 5.68 -5.82
C VAL A 42 -6.42 5.88 -4.66
N LEU A 43 -6.04 6.75 -3.73
CA LEU A 43 -6.94 7.26 -2.69
C LEU A 43 -7.98 8.18 -3.34
N ASN A 44 -9.26 7.94 -3.06
CA ASN A 44 -10.36 8.75 -3.57
C ASN A 44 -11.54 8.76 -2.59
N GLU A 45 -12.59 9.51 -2.90
CA GLU A 45 -13.77 9.67 -2.04
C GLU A 45 -14.51 8.36 -1.74
N GLN A 46 -14.29 7.30 -2.52
CA GLN A 46 -14.89 5.98 -2.31
C GLN A 46 -14.02 5.07 -1.45
N THR A 47 -12.77 5.47 -1.18
CA THR A 47 -11.88 4.72 -0.28
C THR A 47 -12.45 4.71 1.12
N ARG A 48 -12.56 3.50 1.71
CA ARG A 48 -12.99 3.30 3.09
C ARG A 48 -11.81 2.83 3.92
N ILE A 49 -11.86 3.13 5.21
CA ILE A 49 -10.95 2.54 6.21
C ILE A 49 -11.73 1.46 6.94
N VAL A 50 -11.30 0.21 6.81
CA VAL A 50 -12.00 -0.96 7.33
C VAL A 50 -11.18 -1.62 8.43
N TYR A 51 -11.83 -1.99 9.52
CA TYR A 51 -11.23 -2.69 10.65
C TYR A 51 -12.12 -3.87 11.09
N PRO A 52 -11.56 -4.94 11.69
CA PRO A 52 -12.35 -6.10 12.11
C PRO A 52 -13.23 -5.78 13.32
N LYS A 53 -14.30 -6.56 13.49
CA LYS A 53 -15.25 -6.45 14.62
C LYS A 53 -14.53 -6.57 15.96
N ASN A 54 -15.09 -5.90 16.96
CA ASN A 54 -14.62 -5.95 18.35
C ASN A 54 -13.14 -5.50 18.54
N GLN A 55 -12.69 -4.53 17.75
CA GLN A 55 -11.36 -3.95 17.83
C GLN A 55 -11.44 -2.43 18.06
N PRO A 56 -11.75 -1.96 19.29
CA PRO A 56 -11.96 -0.53 19.55
C PRO A 56 -10.67 0.30 19.36
N GLU A 57 -9.48 -0.29 19.53
CA GLU A 57 -8.22 0.40 19.27
C GLU A 57 -8.03 0.66 17.77
N LEU A 58 -8.36 -0.31 16.90
CA LEU A 58 -8.30 -0.13 15.46
C LEU A 58 -9.36 0.85 14.97
N GLN A 59 -10.52 0.89 15.60
CA GLN A 59 -11.55 1.89 15.32
C GLN A 59 -11.04 3.31 15.56
N ARG A 60 -10.36 3.54 16.70
CA ARG A 60 -9.74 4.85 17.00
C ARG A 60 -8.68 5.23 15.97
N ILE A 61 -7.83 4.27 15.60
CA ILE A 61 -6.80 4.50 14.57
C ILE A 61 -7.45 4.83 13.23
N ALA A 62 -8.51 4.11 12.85
CA ALA A 62 -9.26 4.41 11.62
C ALA A 62 -9.84 5.84 11.63
N GLN A 63 -10.37 6.29 12.77
CA GLN A 63 -10.85 7.67 12.92
C GLN A 63 -9.72 8.68 12.77
N MET A 64 -8.57 8.45 13.39
CA MET A 64 -7.42 9.33 13.25
C MET A 64 -6.97 9.45 11.79
N VAL A 65 -6.93 8.34 11.05
CA VAL A 65 -6.57 8.36 9.62
C VAL A 65 -7.60 9.14 8.80
N ALA A 66 -8.89 8.99 9.10
CA ALA A 66 -9.94 9.74 8.41
C ALA A 66 -9.82 11.24 8.65
N ASP A 67 -9.51 11.65 9.88
CA ASP A 67 -9.31 13.05 10.26
C ASP A 67 -8.05 13.62 9.57
N ASP A 68 -6.94 12.87 9.54
CA ASP A 68 -5.72 13.26 8.83
C ASP A 68 -5.97 13.39 7.31
N CYS A 69 -6.71 12.48 6.71
CA CYS A 69 -7.08 12.58 5.29
C CYS A 69 -7.89 13.85 5.00
N LYS A 70 -8.76 14.25 5.92
CA LYS A 70 -9.50 15.51 5.78
C LYS A 70 -8.57 16.71 5.78
N GLU A 71 -7.58 16.73 6.67
CA GLU A 71 -6.61 17.83 6.77
C GLU A 71 -5.66 17.87 5.56
N MET A 72 -5.14 16.72 5.15
CA MET A 72 -4.11 16.61 4.11
C MET A 72 -4.69 16.68 2.70
N PHE A 73 -5.83 16.04 2.46
CA PHE A 73 -6.38 15.80 1.12
C PHE A 73 -7.78 16.40 0.90
N ASN A 74 -8.34 17.07 1.93
CA ASN A 74 -9.65 17.70 1.91
C ASN A 74 -10.83 16.74 1.62
N TYR A 75 -10.70 15.47 1.99
CA TYR A 75 -11.82 14.52 2.00
C TYR A 75 -11.74 13.60 3.21
N THR A 76 -12.89 13.08 3.65
CA THR A 76 -12.98 12.18 4.81
C THR A 76 -13.37 10.78 4.34
N PRO A 77 -12.47 9.78 4.39
CA PRO A 77 -12.82 8.40 4.09
C PRO A 77 -13.90 7.89 5.04
N ALA A 78 -14.83 7.10 4.53
CA ALA A 78 -15.80 6.39 5.37
C ALA A 78 -15.08 5.31 6.20
N ILE A 79 -15.53 5.13 7.44
CA ILE A 79 -15.02 4.10 8.35
C ILE A 79 -16.05 2.98 8.40
N ALA A 80 -15.60 1.74 8.26
CA ALA A 80 -16.48 0.57 8.30
C ALA A 80 -15.88 -0.56 9.15
N GLU A 81 -16.75 -1.24 9.89
CA GLU A 81 -16.41 -2.47 10.61
C GLU A 81 -16.71 -3.69 9.73
N GLY A 82 -15.82 -4.67 9.71
CA GLY A 82 -16.05 -5.93 9.02
C GLY A 82 -14.95 -6.34 8.05
N LYS A 83 -15.34 -6.89 6.91
CA LYS A 83 -14.40 -7.34 5.86
C LYS A 83 -14.17 -6.23 4.84
N GLY A 84 -12.89 -6.00 4.52
CA GLY A 84 -12.51 -5.09 3.45
C GLY A 84 -12.68 -5.69 2.06
N GLN A 85 -12.79 -4.82 1.08
CA GLN A 85 -12.93 -5.14 -0.33
C GLN A 85 -11.92 -4.33 -1.18
N LYS A 86 -11.98 -4.49 -2.49
CA LYS A 86 -11.21 -3.67 -3.44
C LYS A 86 -11.46 -2.17 -3.18
N GLY A 87 -10.39 -1.38 -3.18
CA GLY A 87 -10.44 0.06 -2.94
C GLY A 87 -10.38 0.47 -1.46
N ASP A 88 -10.37 -0.48 -0.53
CA ASP A 88 -10.32 -0.19 0.90
C ASP A 88 -8.88 -0.12 1.44
N ILE A 89 -8.71 0.63 2.53
CA ILE A 89 -7.59 0.52 3.47
C ILE A 89 -8.04 -0.38 4.61
N ILE A 90 -7.38 -1.51 4.79
CA ILE A 90 -7.77 -2.53 5.76
C ILE A 90 -6.74 -2.56 6.89
N LEU A 91 -7.19 -2.30 8.10
CA LEU A 91 -6.39 -2.39 9.32
C LEU A 91 -6.60 -3.75 9.96
N ALA A 92 -5.52 -4.41 10.39
CA ALA A 92 -5.62 -5.72 11.03
C ALA A 92 -4.54 -5.95 12.09
N LEU A 93 -4.89 -6.70 13.14
CA LEU A 93 -3.92 -7.28 14.04
C LEU A 93 -3.54 -8.68 13.53
N LYS A 94 -2.24 -8.89 13.32
CA LYS A 94 -1.70 -10.15 12.83
C LYS A 94 -0.40 -10.47 13.57
N LYS A 95 -0.37 -11.61 14.25
CA LYS A 95 0.85 -12.07 14.93
C LYS A 95 1.97 -12.27 13.91
N ASP A 96 3.08 -11.57 14.13
CA ASP A 96 4.32 -11.74 13.38
C ASP A 96 5.50 -11.45 14.32
N LYS A 97 6.24 -12.48 14.68
CA LYS A 97 7.38 -12.35 15.61
C LYS A 97 8.53 -11.50 15.06
N LYS A 98 8.63 -11.38 13.74
CA LYS A 98 9.70 -10.57 13.10
C LYS A 98 9.48 -9.07 13.23
N LEU A 99 8.23 -8.65 13.34
CA LEU A 99 7.86 -7.24 13.43
C LEU A 99 8.04 -6.63 14.82
N GLY A 100 8.04 -7.46 15.88
CA GLY A 100 8.05 -6.95 17.26
C GLY A 100 6.76 -6.21 17.61
N LYS A 101 6.77 -5.44 18.70
CA LYS A 101 5.57 -4.75 19.19
C LYS A 101 5.13 -3.56 18.33
N GLU A 102 6.08 -2.82 17.80
CA GLU A 102 5.83 -1.57 17.07
C GLU A 102 5.97 -1.70 15.55
N GLY A 103 6.44 -2.87 15.09
CA GLY A 103 6.58 -3.14 13.66
C GLY A 103 5.25 -3.36 12.96
N TYR A 104 5.23 -3.11 11.67
CA TYR A 104 4.06 -3.24 10.81
C TYR A 104 4.45 -3.72 9.41
N ALA A 105 3.47 -4.18 8.67
CA ALA A 105 3.58 -4.52 7.26
C ALA A 105 2.46 -3.86 6.47
N ILE A 106 2.81 -3.26 5.34
CA ILE A 106 1.87 -2.67 4.39
C ILE A 106 1.98 -3.44 3.08
N LYS A 107 0.87 -3.96 2.60
CA LYS A 107 0.75 -4.58 1.27
C LYS A 107 -0.24 -3.80 0.44
N ILE A 108 0.23 -3.23 -0.67
CA ILE A 108 -0.55 -2.43 -1.60
C ILE A 108 -0.80 -3.25 -2.86
N THR A 109 -2.08 -3.43 -3.20
CA THR A 109 -2.57 -4.11 -4.40
C THR A 109 -3.79 -3.34 -4.92
N ASP A 110 -4.89 -4.02 -5.24
CA ASP A 110 -6.21 -3.40 -5.46
C ASP A 110 -6.86 -2.86 -4.17
N ARG A 111 -6.18 -3.06 -3.06
CA ARG A 111 -6.49 -2.57 -1.70
C ARG A 111 -5.21 -2.39 -0.91
N ILE A 112 -5.28 -1.68 0.19
CA ILE A 112 -4.16 -1.54 1.12
C ILE A 112 -4.45 -2.42 2.34
N ASN A 113 -3.56 -3.38 2.62
CA ASN A 113 -3.60 -4.16 3.86
C ASN A 113 -2.48 -3.68 4.77
N LEU A 114 -2.83 -3.09 5.89
CA LEU A 114 -1.91 -2.68 6.94
C LEU A 114 -2.11 -3.58 8.14
N SER A 115 -1.08 -4.31 8.53
CA SER A 115 -1.14 -5.24 9.65
C SER A 115 0.06 -5.10 10.59
N ALA A 116 -0.16 -5.39 11.86
CA ALA A 116 0.86 -5.40 12.88
C ALA A 116 0.48 -6.39 14.00
N PRO A 117 1.44 -6.82 14.83
CA PRO A 117 1.14 -7.65 16.00
C PRO A 117 0.29 -6.91 17.05
N GLU A 118 0.48 -5.61 17.20
CA GLU A 118 -0.20 -4.76 18.17
C GLU A 118 -0.72 -3.47 17.52
N ALA A 119 -1.71 -2.83 18.14
CA ALA A 119 -2.35 -1.61 17.63
C ALA A 119 -1.36 -0.45 17.44
N VAL A 120 -0.35 -0.33 18.29
CA VAL A 120 0.70 0.69 18.15
C VAL A 120 1.47 0.54 16.84
N GLY A 121 1.74 -0.70 16.40
CA GLY A 121 2.35 -0.95 15.10
C GLY A 121 1.44 -0.55 13.94
N VAL A 122 0.12 -0.82 14.03
CA VAL A 122 -0.86 -0.34 13.05
C VAL A 122 -0.84 1.19 12.99
N TYR A 123 -0.82 1.87 14.12
CA TYR A 123 -0.70 3.32 14.18
C TYR A 123 0.53 3.85 13.42
N TRP A 124 1.73 3.30 13.69
CA TRP A 124 2.93 3.70 12.96
C TRP A 124 2.84 3.42 11.47
N GLY A 125 2.26 2.30 11.09
CA GLY A 125 2.00 1.97 9.69
C GLY A 125 1.09 2.99 9.00
N THR A 126 0.09 3.53 9.69
CA THR A 126 -0.77 4.59 9.12
C THR A 126 0.02 5.88 8.88
N ARG A 127 0.97 6.24 9.77
CA ARG A 127 1.85 7.41 9.57
C ARG A 127 2.71 7.26 8.32
N THR A 128 3.26 6.07 8.11
CA THR A 128 4.01 5.76 6.89
C THR A 128 3.12 5.81 5.66
N LEU A 129 1.92 5.24 5.72
CA LEU A 129 0.98 5.25 4.60
C LEU A 129 0.60 6.68 4.18
N LEU A 130 0.35 7.57 5.13
CA LEU A 130 0.03 8.97 4.85
C LEU A 130 1.22 9.71 4.19
N GLN A 131 2.45 9.49 4.67
CA GLN A 131 3.64 10.03 4.02
C GLN A 131 3.81 9.53 2.57
N MET A 132 3.48 8.27 2.30
CA MET A 132 3.50 7.72 0.93
C MET A 132 2.44 8.37 0.04
N ALA A 133 1.27 8.70 0.60
CA ALA A 133 0.17 9.29 -0.13
C ALA A 133 0.39 10.78 -0.50
N GLU A 134 1.35 11.46 0.14
CA GLU A 134 1.74 12.83 -0.16
C GLU A 134 2.72 12.95 -1.34
N GLN A 135 3.32 11.87 -1.79
CA GLN A 135 4.32 11.82 -2.86
C GLN A 135 3.70 11.65 -4.24
#